data_c9a6a2e588625c8f4f4d6ff206cb52b1
#
_entry.id   c9a6a2e588625c8f4f4d6ff206cb52b1
#
_cell.length_a   1.000
_cell.length_b   1.000
_cell.length_c   1.000
_cell.angle_alpha   90.00
_cell.angle_beta   90.00
_cell.angle_gamma   90.00
#
_symmetry.space_group_name_H-M   'P 1'
#
loop_
_entity.id
_entity.type
_entity.pdbx_description
1 polymer ?
#
loop_
_entity_poly.entity_id
_entity_poly.type
_entity_poly.pdbx_seq_one_letter_code
_entity_poly.pdbx_strand_id
1 'polypeptide(L)'
;LHDLNGTQRGKWLPKDKIQKVFNGGFKMPLSSCSLDCWGRDQEELIAASGDTDGICVPHAETLARVPWAEKATAQMIVSMGNESGDGPYGGDCRSVLKSVVDRFSQLGLTPVVASEMEFHLLTLERDKFGIPQHSQTAIDGSPAIGGQTYGIDTMRDAAPLMNAIIEATKLQNLPVDTLITEFGPSQFEINLYHQDCAVRACDQGSMLKRAIRSVAHQHDKVASFMAKPFAEQVGNGMHIHFSLL
;
A
#
# COMPACT_ATOMS: atom_id res chain seq x y z
N LEU A 1 -6.21 -7.78 3.81
CA LEU A 1 -5.66 -8.40 2.59
C LEU A 1 -5.71 -7.43 1.40
N HIS A 2 -5.14 -7.83 0.28
CA HIS A 2 -5.13 -7.07 -0.96
C HIS A 2 -5.84 -7.87 -2.05
N ASP A 3 -6.66 -7.18 -2.85
CA ASP A 3 -7.19 -7.77 -4.08
C ASP A 3 -6.15 -7.70 -5.22
N LEU A 4 -6.48 -8.26 -6.37
CA LEU A 4 -5.61 -8.28 -7.56
C LEU A 4 -5.26 -6.89 -8.12
N ASN A 5 -5.99 -5.85 -7.73
CA ASN A 5 -5.70 -4.45 -8.10
C ASN A 5 -4.85 -3.74 -7.03
N GLY A 6 -4.42 -4.43 -5.98
CA GLY A 6 -3.71 -3.84 -4.85
C GLY A 6 -4.58 -2.98 -3.94
N THR A 7 -5.91 -3.09 -4.06
CA THR A 7 -6.83 -2.42 -3.14
C THR A 7 -6.88 -3.18 -1.82
N GLN A 8 -6.75 -2.45 -0.72
CA GLN A 8 -6.85 -3.04 0.61
C GLN A 8 -8.30 -3.33 0.97
N ARG A 9 -8.58 -4.61 1.27
CA ARG A 9 -9.89 -5.12 1.69
C ARG A 9 -9.82 -5.61 3.12
N GLY A 10 -10.88 -5.42 3.89
CA GLY A 10 -10.90 -5.87 5.28
C GLY A 10 -12.15 -5.45 6.03
N LYS A 11 -12.19 -5.77 7.32
CA LYS A 11 -13.29 -5.41 8.22
C LYS A 11 -12.74 -4.65 9.42
N TRP A 12 -13.49 -3.68 9.90
CA TRP A 12 -13.25 -3.03 11.18
C TRP A 12 -13.90 -3.84 12.29
N LEU A 13 -13.13 -4.13 13.34
CA LEU A 13 -13.60 -4.94 14.45
C LEU A 13 -13.47 -4.15 15.77
N PRO A 14 -14.44 -4.25 16.68
CA PRO A 14 -14.28 -3.82 18.06
C PRO A 14 -13.12 -4.56 18.74
N LYS A 15 -12.45 -3.91 19.69
CA LYS A 15 -11.28 -4.46 20.39
C LYS A 15 -11.56 -5.81 21.06
N ASP A 16 -12.74 -6.01 21.60
CA ASP A 16 -13.17 -7.26 22.26
C ASP A 16 -13.31 -8.44 21.29
N LYS A 17 -13.31 -8.19 19.98
CA LYS A 17 -13.41 -9.24 18.95
C LYS A 17 -12.06 -9.73 18.43
N ILE A 18 -10.94 -9.21 18.93
CA ILE A 18 -9.61 -9.58 18.42
C ILE A 18 -9.33 -11.08 18.55
N GLN A 19 -9.75 -11.73 19.64
CA GLN A 19 -9.58 -13.17 19.84
C GLN A 19 -10.32 -14.00 18.77
N LYS A 20 -11.46 -13.51 18.28
CA LYS A 20 -12.21 -14.18 17.21
C LYS A 20 -11.37 -14.30 15.94
N VAL A 21 -10.54 -13.28 15.64
CA VAL A 21 -9.66 -13.28 14.47
C VAL A 21 -8.64 -14.41 14.55
N PHE A 22 -7.98 -14.55 15.70
CA PHE A 22 -6.95 -15.59 15.91
C PHE A 22 -7.53 -17.01 16.04
N ASN A 23 -8.81 -17.13 16.37
CA ASN A 23 -9.49 -18.43 16.51
C ASN A 23 -10.22 -18.88 15.21
N GLY A 24 -9.85 -18.33 14.04
CA GLY A 24 -10.47 -18.69 12.76
C GLY A 24 -11.89 -18.16 12.55
N GLY A 25 -12.35 -17.25 13.41
CA GLY A 25 -13.69 -16.67 13.30
C GLY A 25 -13.78 -15.42 12.42
N PHE A 26 -12.69 -15.06 11.73
CA PHE A 26 -12.68 -13.95 10.77
C PHE A 26 -12.76 -14.51 9.36
N LYS A 27 -13.87 -14.24 8.69
CA LYS A 27 -14.15 -14.74 7.35
C LYS A 27 -14.49 -13.59 6.41
N MET A 28 -14.18 -13.77 5.13
CA MET A 28 -14.57 -12.88 4.03
C MET A 28 -14.91 -13.72 2.79
N PRO A 29 -15.81 -13.25 1.91
CA PRO A 29 -16.05 -13.91 0.63
C PRO A 29 -14.75 -14.04 -0.18
N LEU A 30 -14.56 -15.17 -0.84
CA LEU A 30 -13.38 -15.43 -1.69
C LEU A 30 -13.29 -14.40 -2.83
N SER A 31 -14.42 -13.92 -3.34
CA SER A 31 -14.52 -12.85 -4.35
C SER A 31 -13.81 -11.56 -3.92
N SER A 32 -13.65 -11.31 -2.60
CA SER A 32 -12.93 -10.13 -2.09
C SER A 32 -11.49 -10.00 -2.61
N CYS A 33 -10.88 -11.10 -3.06
CA CYS A 33 -9.54 -11.10 -3.64
C CYS A 33 -9.52 -10.71 -5.12
N SER A 34 -10.64 -10.83 -5.84
CA SER A 34 -10.72 -10.78 -7.30
C SER A 34 -11.68 -9.74 -7.86
N LEU A 35 -12.08 -8.75 -7.07
CA LEU A 35 -12.88 -7.63 -7.54
C LEU A 35 -12.15 -6.86 -8.64
N ASP A 36 -12.90 -6.28 -9.59
CA ASP A 36 -12.33 -5.37 -10.58
C ASP A 36 -11.91 -4.03 -9.95
N CYS A 37 -11.32 -3.13 -10.75
CA CYS A 37 -10.88 -1.80 -10.27
C CYS A 37 -12.04 -0.89 -9.82
N TRP A 38 -13.28 -1.22 -10.18
CA TRP A 38 -14.50 -0.53 -9.75
C TRP A 38 -15.14 -1.18 -8.52
N GLY A 39 -14.57 -2.30 -8.03
CA GLY A 39 -15.10 -3.07 -6.92
C GLY A 39 -16.26 -3.99 -7.30
N ARG A 40 -16.38 -4.35 -8.58
CA ARG A 40 -17.41 -5.27 -9.06
C ARG A 40 -16.90 -6.70 -9.05
N ASP A 41 -17.82 -7.60 -8.84
CA ASP A 41 -17.55 -9.03 -8.91
C ASP A 41 -17.20 -9.49 -10.32
N GLN A 42 -16.34 -10.50 -10.40
CA GLN A 42 -16.02 -11.21 -11.63
C GLN A 42 -16.92 -12.45 -11.73
N GLU A 43 -17.98 -12.39 -12.53
CA GLU A 43 -19.03 -13.41 -12.61
C GLU A 43 -18.48 -14.83 -12.83
N GLU A 44 -17.47 -14.99 -13.69
CA GLU A 44 -16.84 -16.27 -13.97
C GLU A 44 -16.15 -16.87 -12.73
N LEU A 45 -15.49 -16.02 -11.92
CA LEU A 45 -14.81 -16.46 -10.70
C LEU A 45 -15.80 -16.80 -9.59
N ILE A 46 -16.89 -16.03 -9.49
CA ILE A 46 -17.99 -16.32 -8.56
C ILE A 46 -18.68 -17.63 -8.95
N ALA A 47 -19.00 -17.82 -10.22
CA ALA A 47 -19.60 -19.06 -10.69
C ALA A 47 -18.72 -20.29 -10.41
N ALA A 48 -17.39 -20.13 -10.46
CA ALA A 48 -16.45 -21.20 -10.17
C ALA A 48 -16.29 -21.49 -8.67
N SER A 49 -16.37 -20.46 -7.80
CA SER A 49 -16.14 -20.58 -6.36
C SER A 49 -17.43 -20.70 -5.53
N GLY A 50 -18.60 -20.37 -6.13
CA GLY A 50 -19.86 -20.26 -5.41
C GLY A 50 -19.92 -19.10 -4.42
N ASP A 51 -18.95 -18.18 -4.47
CA ASP A 51 -18.76 -17.04 -3.56
C ASP A 51 -18.83 -17.40 -2.06
N THR A 52 -18.23 -18.54 -1.72
CA THR A 52 -18.16 -19.01 -0.33
C THR A 52 -17.22 -18.15 0.49
N ASP A 53 -17.39 -18.14 1.81
CA ASP A 53 -16.48 -17.48 2.74
C ASP A 53 -15.20 -18.30 2.93
N GLY A 54 -14.06 -17.65 2.71
CA GLY A 54 -12.76 -18.16 3.13
C GLY A 54 -12.42 -17.74 4.57
N ILE A 55 -11.63 -18.55 5.25
CA ILE A 55 -11.13 -18.24 6.60
C ILE A 55 -9.88 -17.37 6.47
N CYS A 56 -9.95 -16.13 6.96
CA CYS A 56 -8.80 -15.24 6.94
C CYS A 56 -7.79 -15.61 8.04
N VAL A 57 -6.53 -15.77 7.64
CA VAL A 57 -5.41 -16.09 8.54
C VAL A 57 -4.69 -14.80 8.94
N PRO A 58 -4.66 -14.44 10.24
CA PRO A 58 -4.02 -13.23 10.69
C PRO A 58 -2.47 -13.37 10.73
N HIS A 59 -1.77 -12.28 10.37
CA HIS A 59 -0.32 -12.16 10.45
C HIS A 59 0.06 -11.21 11.58
N ALA A 60 0.23 -11.74 12.79
CA ALA A 60 0.45 -10.96 14.01
C ALA A 60 1.69 -10.06 13.92
N GLU A 61 2.70 -10.46 13.18
CA GLU A 61 3.93 -9.72 12.93
C GLU A 61 3.70 -8.41 12.15
N THR A 62 2.54 -8.27 11.52
CA THR A 62 2.14 -7.07 10.78
C THR A 62 1.26 -6.11 11.59
N LEU A 63 1.02 -6.44 12.88
CA LEU A 63 0.20 -5.60 13.76
C LEU A 63 0.89 -4.24 13.96
N ALA A 64 0.21 -3.16 13.58
CA ALA A 64 0.73 -1.81 13.68
C ALA A 64 -0.34 -0.81 14.08
N ARG A 65 0.09 0.30 14.73
CA ARG A 65 -0.81 1.44 15.00
C ARG A 65 -1.26 2.06 13.70
N VAL A 66 -2.44 2.69 13.75
CA VAL A 66 -2.97 3.57 12.69
C VAL A 66 -2.86 5.01 13.18
N PRO A 67 -1.70 5.70 12.95
CA PRO A 67 -1.42 7.00 13.58
C PRO A 67 -2.36 8.13 13.14
N TRP A 68 -2.96 8.00 11.96
CA TRP A 68 -3.92 8.97 11.40
C TRP A 68 -5.36 8.75 11.86
N ALA A 69 -5.64 7.75 12.68
CA ALA A 69 -6.96 7.54 13.20
C ALA A 69 -7.23 8.43 14.42
N GLU A 70 -8.42 9.03 14.49
CA GLU A 70 -8.84 9.86 15.65
C GLU A 70 -8.88 9.08 16.96
N LYS A 71 -9.27 7.80 16.89
CA LYS A 71 -9.31 6.90 18.03
C LYS A 71 -8.16 5.90 17.97
N ALA A 72 -7.73 5.42 19.13
CA ALA A 72 -6.71 4.38 19.22
C ALA A 72 -7.11 3.16 18.37
N THR A 73 -6.46 3.02 17.24
CA THR A 73 -6.73 1.99 16.23
C THR A 73 -5.44 1.27 15.88
N ALA A 74 -5.55 -0.03 15.63
CA ALA A 74 -4.47 -0.85 15.07
C ALA A 74 -4.95 -1.53 13.79
N GLN A 75 -4.02 -1.89 12.93
CA GLN A 75 -4.27 -2.68 11.72
C GLN A 75 -3.38 -3.91 11.71
N MET A 76 -3.82 -4.93 11.02
CA MET A 76 -3.07 -6.17 10.82
C MET A 76 -3.41 -6.75 9.45
N ILE A 77 -2.42 -7.28 8.76
CA ILE A 77 -2.63 -7.97 7.49
C ILE A 77 -3.17 -9.37 7.76
N VAL A 78 -4.05 -9.83 6.88
CA VAL A 78 -4.54 -11.21 6.86
C VAL A 78 -4.37 -11.76 5.45
N SER A 79 -4.14 -13.07 5.33
CA SER A 79 -4.24 -13.81 4.06
C SER A 79 -5.60 -14.49 3.97
N MET A 80 -6.08 -14.70 2.75
CA MET A 80 -7.27 -15.49 2.51
C MET A 80 -6.93 -16.99 2.52
N GLY A 81 -7.51 -17.72 3.44
CA GLY A 81 -7.55 -19.18 3.41
C GLY A 81 -8.69 -19.67 2.52
N ASN A 82 -8.67 -20.96 2.21
CA ASN A 82 -9.78 -21.62 1.51
C ASN A 82 -11.01 -21.77 2.44
N GLU A 83 -12.08 -22.28 1.88
CA GLU A 83 -13.37 -22.47 2.59
C GLU A 83 -13.24 -23.40 3.79
N SER A 84 -12.49 -24.49 3.68
CA SER A 84 -12.25 -25.47 4.75
C SER A 84 -11.28 -24.95 5.82
N GLY A 85 -10.46 -23.93 5.51
CA GLY A 85 -9.47 -23.37 6.43
C GLY A 85 -8.21 -24.22 6.60
N ASP A 86 -8.04 -25.24 5.78
CA ASP A 86 -6.90 -26.17 5.83
C ASP A 86 -5.76 -25.78 4.86
N GLY A 87 -5.94 -24.70 4.09
CA GLY A 87 -4.93 -24.21 3.14
C GLY A 87 -5.17 -22.78 2.66
N PRO A 88 -4.22 -22.22 1.93
CA PRO A 88 -4.35 -20.89 1.34
C PRO A 88 -5.35 -20.89 0.17
N TYR A 89 -5.99 -19.76 -0.05
CA TYR A 89 -6.74 -19.54 -1.27
C TYR A 89 -5.81 -19.11 -2.42
N GLY A 90 -5.93 -19.76 -3.58
CA GLY A 90 -5.06 -19.51 -4.74
C GLY A 90 -5.21 -18.11 -5.38
N GLY A 91 -6.27 -17.37 -5.05
CA GLY A 91 -6.48 -15.97 -5.46
C GLY A 91 -5.90 -14.93 -4.50
N ASP A 92 -5.31 -15.36 -3.37
CA ASP A 92 -4.67 -14.45 -2.41
C ASP A 92 -3.24 -14.13 -2.83
N CYS A 93 -2.99 -12.87 -3.23
CA CYS A 93 -1.68 -12.44 -3.74
C CYS A 93 -0.52 -12.74 -2.78
N ARG A 94 -0.74 -12.56 -1.48
CA ARG A 94 0.27 -12.78 -0.45
C ARG A 94 0.63 -14.27 -0.34
N SER A 95 -0.34 -15.14 -0.43
CA SER A 95 -0.15 -16.60 -0.43
C SER A 95 0.56 -17.07 -1.70
N VAL A 96 0.25 -16.48 -2.86
CA VAL A 96 0.96 -16.75 -4.12
C VAL A 96 2.43 -16.36 -3.98
N LEU A 97 2.73 -15.14 -3.49
CA LEU A 97 4.11 -14.71 -3.25
C LEU A 97 4.84 -15.68 -2.29
N LYS A 98 4.18 -16.05 -1.19
CA LYS A 98 4.75 -17.02 -0.23
C LYS A 98 5.14 -18.33 -0.92
N SER A 99 4.29 -18.86 -1.80
CA SER A 99 4.59 -20.11 -2.53
C SER A 99 5.81 -19.97 -3.45
N VAL A 100 6.01 -18.79 -4.04
CA VAL A 100 7.21 -18.51 -4.85
C VAL A 100 8.45 -18.42 -3.96
N VAL A 101 8.39 -17.75 -2.82
CA VAL A 101 9.49 -17.66 -1.85
C VAL A 101 9.89 -19.06 -1.34
N ASP A 102 8.89 -19.92 -1.08
CA ASP A 102 9.17 -21.31 -0.64
C ASP A 102 9.94 -22.11 -1.71
N ARG A 103 9.70 -21.86 -3.01
CA ARG A 103 10.49 -22.47 -4.09
C ARG A 103 11.94 -21.98 -4.11
N PHE A 104 12.19 -20.68 -3.83
CA PHE A 104 13.57 -20.18 -3.66
C PHE A 104 14.26 -20.88 -2.48
N SER A 105 13.58 -21.02 -1.36
CA SER A 105 14.10 -21.70 -0.17
C SER A 105 14.47 -23.16 -0.44
N GLN A 106 13.69 -23.87 -1.28
CA GLN A 106 14.01 -25.24 -1.72
C GLN A 106 15.30 -25.33 -2.55
N LEU A 107 15.67 -24.22 -3.21
CA LEU A 107 16.92 -24.11 -3.97
C LEU A 107 18.09 -23.61 -3.11
N GLY A 108 17.87 -23.37 -1.80
CA GLY A 108 18.87 -22.80 -0.91
C GLY A 108 19.13 -21.30 -1.15
N LEU A 109 18.19 -20.60 -1.78
CA LEU A 109 18.29 -19.19 -2.12
C LEU A 109 17.34 -18.34 -1.26
N THR A 110 17.79 -17.16 -0.86
CA THR A 110 16.98 -16.18 -0.14
C THR A 110 16.81 -14.93 -0.99
N PRO A 111 15.58 -14.60 -1.45
CA PRO A 111 15.32 -13.36 -2.15
C PRO A 111 15.46 -12.17 -1.19
N VAL A 112 16.25 -11.17 -1.58
CA VAL A 112 16.38 -9.88 -0.89
C VAL A 112 15.71 -8.82 -1.75
N VAL A 113 14.71 -8.12 -1.20
CA VAL A 113 13.81 -7.26 -1.95
C VAL A 113 13.67 -5.90 -1.28
N ALA A 114 13.65 -4.83 -2.08
CA ALA A 114 13.23 -3.49 -1.66
C ALA A 114 12.25 -2.92 -2.67
N SER A 115 11.39 -2.01 -2.23
CA SER A 115 10.49 -1.26 -3.11
C SER A 115 10.76 0.24 -3.02
N GLU A 116 10.67 0.90 -4.17
CA GLU A 116 10.64 2.35 -4.34
C GLU A 116 9.26 2.73 -4.87
N MET A 117 8.64 3.72 -4.27
CA MET A 117 7.28 4.11 -4.64
C MET A 117 7.20 5.57 -4.97
N GLU A 118 6.93 5.86 -6.23
CA GLU A 118 6.64 7.21 -6.69
C GLU A 118 5.15 7.54 -6.54
N PHE A 119 4.87 8.80 -6.25
CA PHE A 119 3.50 9.31 -6.17
C PHE A 119 3.46 10.81 -6.47
N HIS A 120 2.34 11.26 -7.04
CA HIS A 120 2.04 12.69 -7.16
C HIS A 120 1.18 13.15 -5.98
N LEU A 121 1.50 14.33 -5.46
CA LEU A 121 0.62 15.04 -4.54
C LEU A 121 -0.32 15.95 -5.34
N LEU A 122 -1.61 15.78 -5.11
CA LEU A 122 -2.67 16.51 -5.77
C LEU A 122 -3.47 17.30 -4.74
N THR A 123 -4.14 18.37 -5.17
CA THR A 123 -5.13 19.07 -4.33
C THR A 123 -6.39 18.21 -4.17
N LEU A 124 -7.18 18.47 -3.13
CA LEU A 124 -8.52 17.87 -3.01
C LEU A 124 -9.46 18.38 -4.09
N GLU A 125 -9.30 19.65 -4.45
CA GLU A 125 -10.10 20.29 -5.48
C GLU A 125 -9.73 19.80 -6.88
N ARG A 126 -10.72 19.77 -7.74
CA ARG A 126 -10.59 19.49 -9.16
C ARG A 126 -10.96 20.71 -9.96
N ASP A 127 -10.46 20.80 -11.18
CA ASP A 127 -10.91 21.87 -12.08
C ASP A 127 -12.37 21.68 -12.52
N LYS A 128 -12.88 22.63 -13.28
CA LYS A 128 -14.27 22.61 -13.80
C LYS A 128 -14.60 21.41 -14.70
N PHE A 129 -13.59 20.67 -15.15
CA PHE A 129 -13.74 19.43 -15.94
C PHE A 129 -13.56 18.17 -15.10
N GLY A 130 -13.33 18.30 -13.79
CA GLY A 130 -13.07 17.19 -12.87
C GLY A 130 -11.63 16.68 -12.92
N ILE A 131 -10.70 17.40 -13.55
CA ILE A 131 -9.29 17.00 -13.67
C ILE A 131 -8.56 17.33 -12.36
N PRO A 132 -7.81 16.37 -11.79
CA PRO A 132 -6.97 16.61 -10.61
C PRO A 132 -5.92 17.70 -10.89
N GLN A 133 -5.61 18.47 -9.86
CA GLN A 133 -4.61 19.53 -9.94
C GLN A 133 -3.40 19.19 -9.06
N HIS A 134 -2.21 19.57 -9.49
CA HIS A 134 -1.00 19.41 -8.68
C HIS A 134 -1.10 20.19 -7.37
N SER A 135 -0.51 19.64 -6.33
CA SER A 135 -0.37 20.35 -5.06
C SER A 135 0.42 21.64 -5.25
N GLN A 136 -0.03 22.69 -4.58
CA GLN A 136 0.70 23.94 -4.50
C GLN A 136 1.86 23.83 -3.51
N THR A 137 2.87 24.69 -3.66
CA THR A 137 3.96 24.83 -2.71
C THR A 137 3.44 25.31 -1.36
N ALA A 138 4.00 24.82 -0.27
CA ALA A 138 3.59 25.22 1.07
C ALA A 138 4.05 26.64 1.45
N ILE A 139 5.08 27.16 0.78
CA ILE A 139 5.69 28.46 1.14
C ILE A 139 4.85 29.62 0.66
N ASP A 140 4.42 29.63 -0.58
CA ASP A 140 3.77 30.79 -1.20
C ASP A 140 2.46 30.46 -1.92
N GLY A 141 2.07 29.17 -1.92
CA GLY A 141 0.86 28.72 -2.62
C GLY A 141 0.98 28.73 -4.15
N SER A 142 2.16 28.91 -4.70
CA SER A 142 2.37 28.86 -6.15
C SER A 142 2.19 27.44 -6.68
N PRO A 143 1.84 27.26 -7.97
CA PRO A 143 1.82 25.94 -8.58
C PRO A 143 3.19 25.27 -8.51
N ALA A 144 3.22 23.98 -8.17
CA ALA A 144 4.46 23.22 -8.18
C ALA A 144 5.07 23.16 -9.59
N ILE A 145 6.38 23.28 -9.67
CA ILE A 145 7.15 23.27 -10.93
C ILE A 145 7.80 21.90 -11.09
N GLY A 146 7.72 21.32 -12.29
CA GLY A 146 8.44 20.09 -12.65
C GLY A 146 9.93 20.33 -12.94
N GLY A 147 10.66 19.22 -13.16
CA GLY A 147 12.09 19.27 -13.49
C GLY A 147 13.02 19.50 -12.30
N GLN A 148 12.52 19.25 -11.08
CA GLN A 148 13.26 19.48 -9.83
C GLN A 148 13.71 18.17 -9.16
N THR A 149 14.08 17.17 -9.95
CA THR A 149 14.57 15.88 -9.42
C THR A 149 15.75 16.11 -8.47
N TYR A 150 15.67 15.49 -7.29
CA TYR A 150 16.61 15.70 -6.17
C TYR A 150 16.67 17.14 -5.64
N GLY A 151 15.66 17.96 -5.94
CA GLY A 151 15.62 19.37 -5.52
C GLY A 151 15.44 19.53 -4.01
N ILE A 152 16.46 20.00 -3.32
CA ILE A 152 16.43 20.17 -1.85
C ILE A 152 15.42 21.24 -1.41
N ASP A 153 15.31 22.33 -2.18
CA ASP A 153 14.33 23.39 -1.88
C ASP A 153 12.90 22.89 -2.09
N THR A 154 12.65 22.11 -3.13
CA THR A 154 11.33 21.46 -3.35
C THR A 154 10.98 20.51 -2.22
N MET A 155 11.95 19.74 -1.73
CA MET A 155 11.75 18.87 -0.57
C MET A 155 11.47 19.68 0.70
N ARG A 156 12.17 20.80 0.90
CA ARG A 156 11.92 21.72 2.02
C ARG A 156 10.48 22.25 1.99
N ASP A 157 9.96 22.59 0.81
CA ASP A 157 8.61 23.08 0.64
C ASP A 157 7.54 22.02 1.01
N ALA A 158 7.85 20.75 0.79
CA ALA A 158 7.02 19.61 1.17
C ALA A 158 7.27 19.09 2.60
N ALA A 159 8.27 19.65 3.32
CA ALA A 159 8.75 19.12 4.60
C ALA A 159 7.64 18.89 5.65
N PRO A 160 6.63 19.74 5.83
CA PRO A 160 5.58 19.48 6.81
C PRO A 160 4.87 18.14 6.59
N LEU A 161 4.50 17.85 5.34
CA LEU A 161 3.86 16.58 4.97
C LEU A 161 4.85 15.42 5.03
N MET A 162 6.07 15.60 4.50
CA MET A 162 7.08 14.52 4.47
C MET A 162 7.50 14.10 5.88
N ASN A 163 7.66 15.05 6.79
CA ASN A 163 7.94 14.76 8.20
C ASN A 163 6.78 14.02 8.87
N ALA A 164 5.54 14.39 8.59
CA ALA A 164 4.37 13.69 9.11
C ALA A 164 4.30 12.23 8.58
N ILE A 165 4.64 12.00 7.31
CA ILE A 165 4.75 10.65 6.74
C ILE A 165 5.85 9.86 7.46
N ILE A 166 7.04 10.43 7.66
CA ILE A 166 8.14 9.77 8.38
C ILE A 166 7.74 9.38 9.80
N GLU A 167 7.09 10.28 10.54
CA GLU A 167 6.63 9.95 11.90
C GLU A 167 5.56 8.84 11.89
N ALA A 168 4.65 8.86 10.92
CA ALA A 168 3.65 7.80 10.78
C ALA A 168 4.30 6.44 10.43
N THR A 169 5.31 6.42 9.56
CA THR A 169 6.03 5.20 9.19
C THR A 169 6.84 4.64 10.35
N LYS A 170 7.49 5.49 11.17
CA LYS A 170 8.16 5.06 12.39
C LYS A 170 7.22 4.37 13.38
N LEU A 171 6.02 4.93 13.57
CA LEU A 171 5.00 4.35 14.46
C LEU A 171 4.45 3.01 13.93
N GLN A 172 4.65 2.72 12.65
CA GLN A 172 4.29 1.46 12.01
C GLN A 172 5.48 0.51 11.81
N ASN A 173 6.67 0.86 12.29
CA ASN A 173 7.92 0.12 12.10
C ASN A 173 8.24 -0.15 10.62
N LEU A 174 7.93 0.81 9.74
CA LEU A 174 8.28 0.72 8.34
C LEU A 174 9.71 1.22 8.12
N PRO A 175 10.57 0.44 7.46
CA PRO A 175 11.99 0.76 7.30
C PRO A 175 12.21 1.72 6.11
N VAL A 176 11.80 2.97 6.28
CA VAL A 176 12.05 4.01 5.27
C VAL A 176 13.54 4.31 5.20
N ASP A 177 14.07 4.33 3.98
CA ASP A 177 15.46 4.66 3.67
C ASP A 177 15.60 6.12 3.25
N THR A 178 15.07 6.48 2.08
CA THR A 178 15.22 7.81 1.49
C THR A 178 13.88 8.37 1.01
N LEU A 179 13.85 9.72 0.94
CA LEU A 179 12.80 10.48 0.29
C LEU A 179 13.44 11.39 -0.74
N ILE A 180 12.92 11.40 -1.94
CA ILE A 180 13.39 12.23 -3.03
C ILE A 180 12.25 12.95 -3.74
N THR A 181 12.58 14.08 -4.34
CA THR A 181 11.70 14.79 -5.27
C THR A 181 11.95 14.25 -6.66
N GLU A 182 10.88 14.02 -7.40
CA GLU A 182 10.91 13.49 -8.74
C GLU A 182 10.75 14.56 -9.83
N PHE A 183 10.80 14.14 -11.10
CA PHE A 183 10.76 15.05 -12.25
C PHE A 183 9.41 15.74 -12.41
N GLY A 184 8.31 15.08 -12.06
CA GLY A 184 6.97 15.65 -12.20
C GLY A 184 6.66 16.73 -11.16
N PRO A 185 5.78 17.70 -11.50
CA PRO A 185 5.30 18.66 -10.52
C PRO A 185 4.65 17.95 -9.32
N SER A 186 5.05 18.29 -8.10
CA SER A 186 4.57 17.62 -6.85
C SER A 186 4.76 16.11 -6.85
N GLN A 187 5.75 15.58 -7.56
CA GLN A 187 6.08 14.17 -7.57
C GLN A 187 7.21 13.88 -6.58
N PHE A 188 7.03 12.81 -5.82
CA PHE A 188 7.94 12.35 -4.78
C PHE A 188 8.10 10.84 -4.84
N GLU A 189 9.22 10.35 -4.31
CA GLU A 189 9.49 8.94 -4.13
C GLU A 189 9.90 8.66 -2.68
N ILE A 190 9.46 7.52 -2.16
CA ILE A 190 9.90 7.00 -0.85
C ILE A 190 10.39 5.57 -1.03
N ASN A 191 11.61 5.33 -0.58
CA ASN A 191 12.31 4.06 -0.68
C ASN A 191 12.32 3.34 0.65
N LEU A 192 12.19 2.03 0.61
CA LEU A 192 12.31 1.16 1.77
C LEU A 192 13.66 0.42 1.75
N TYR A 193 14.20 0.14 2.93
CA TYR A 193 15.38 -0.73 3.07
C TYR A 193 15.09 -2.15 2.58
N HIS A 194 16.10 -2.76 2.00
CA HIS A 194 16.09 -4.15 1.57
C HIS A 194 15.74 -5.11 2.70
N GLN A 195 14.91 -6.10 2.41
CA GLN A 195 14.49 -7.15 3.33
C GLN A 195 14.87 -8.51 2.77
N ASP A 196 15.39 -9.39 3.62
CA ASP A 196 15.67 -10.80 3.33
C ASP A 196 14.42 -11.70 3.35
N CYS A 197 13.25 -11.08 3.40
CA CYS A 197 11.94 -11.71 3.34
C CYS A 197 11.05 -10.92 2.38
N ALA A 198 10.89 -11.42 1.16
CA ALA A 198 10.12 -10.76 0.11
C ALA A 198 8.64 -10.52 0.50
N VAL A 199 8.05 -11.43 1.27
CA VAL A 199 6.67 -11.25 1.78
C VAL A 199 6.60 -10.05 2.72
N ARG A 200 7.57 -9.90 3.64
CA ARG A 200 7.66 -8.74 4.53
C ARG A 200 7.89 -7.45 3.76
N ALA A 201 8.76 -7.45 2.75
CA ALA A 201 9.00 -6.29 1.90
C ALA A 201 7.71 -5.81 1.22
N CYS A 202 6.91 -6.72 0.67
CA CYS A 202 5.62 -6.40 0.04
C CYS A 202 4.58 -5.91 1.06
N ASP A 203 4.50 -6.54 2.24
CA ASP A 203 3.63 -6.08 3.34
C ASP A 203 3.98 -4.64 3.73
N GLN A 204 5.28 -4.34 3.91
CA GLN A 204 5.77 -3.00 4.27
C GLN A 204 5.50 -1.98 3.17
N GLY A 205 5.72 -2.31 1.90
CA GLY A 205 5.40 -1.44 0.77
C GLY A 205 3.91 -1.10 0.71
N SER A 206 3.05 -2.09 0.93
CA SER A 206 1.61 -1.87 0.98
C SER A 206 1.18 -0.98 2.15
N MET A 207 1.77 -1.17 3.33
CA MET A 207 1.52 -0.34 4.51
C MET A 207 2.04 1.08 4.31
N LEU A 208 3.21 1.26 3.66
CA LEU A 208 3.75 2.57 3.28
C LEU A 208 2.78 3.34 2.38
N LYS A 209 2.29 2.69 1.32
CA LYS A 209 1.30 3.29 0.41
C LYS A 209 0.06 3.79 1.16
N ARG A 210 -0.44 3.00 2.12
CA ARG A 210 -1.56 3.38 2.98
C ARG A 210 -1.21 4.57 3.87
N ALA A 211 -0.04 4.57 4.51
CA ALA A 211 0.43 5.66 5.37
C ALA A 211 0.51 6.97 4.59
N ILE A 212 1.18 6.97 3.43
CA ILE A 212 1.32 8.14 2.56
C ILE A 212 -0.06 8.71 2.19
N ARG A 213 -0.98 7.87 1.70
CA ARG A 213 -2.33 8.32 1.31
C ARG A 213 -3.11 8.93 2.47
N SER A 214 -3.04 8.30 3.63
CA SER A 214 -3.80 8.73 4.79
C SER A 214 -3.24 10.02 5.42
N VAL A 215 -1.92 10.12 5.51
CA VAL A 215 -1.26 11.34 6.01
C VAL A 215 -1.45 12.49 5.02
N ALA A 216 -1.34 12.25 3.71
CA ALA A 216 -1.62 13.27 2.70
C ALA A 216 -3.03 13.83 2.86
N HIS A 217 -4.02 12.97 3.12
CA HIS A 217 -5.40 13.41 3.35
C HIS A 217 -5.55 14.28 4.60
N GLN A 218 -4.80 14.00 5.69
CA GLN A 218 -4.76 14.86 6.87
C GLN A 218 -4.16 16.25 6.62
N HIS A 219 -3.42 16.39 5.52
CA HIS A 219 -2.81 17.64 5.05
C HIS A 219 -3.56 18.23 3.84
N ASP A 220 -4.85 17.91 3.67
CA ASP A 220 -5.71 18.39 2.58
C ASP A 220 -5.14 18.11 1.18
N LYS A 221 -4.49 16.96 1.02
CA LYS A 221 -3.91 16.51 -0.25
C LYS A 221 -4.32 15.08 -0.59
N VAL A 222 -4.19 14.74 -1.87
CA VAL A 222 -4.36 13.37 -2.36
C VAL A 222 -3.02 12.86 -2.86
N ALA A 223 -2.53 11.77 -2.29
CA ALA A 223 -1.40 11.04 -2.86
C ALA A 223 -1.90 10.03 -3.91
N SER A 224 -1.52 10.27 -5.16
CA SER A 224 -1.87 9.42 -6.30
C SER A 224 -0.72 8.52 -6.69
N PHE A 225 -0.96 7.21 -6.63
CA PHE A 225 -0.05 6.16 -7.11
C PHE A 225 -0.48 5.63 -8.49
N MET A 226 -1.33 6.36 -9.20
CA MET A 226 -1.71 6.01 -10.56
C MET A 226 -0.48 6.07 -11.46
N ALA A 227 -0.24 5.03 -12.25
CA ALA A 227 0.97 4.94 -13.08
C ALA A 227 1.13 6.12 -14.05
N LYS A 228 0.03 6.64 -14.59
CA LYS A 228 0.04 7.80 -15.50
C LYS A 228 -1.13 8.74 -15.17
N PRO A 229 -1.03 9.58 -14.10
CA PRO A 229 -2.14 10.45 -13.70
C PRO A 229 -2.40 11.59 -14.67
N PHE A 230 -1.38 12.03 -15.40
CA PHE A 230 -1.46 13.11 -16.41
C PHE A 230 -0.84 12.62 -17.74
N ALA A 231 -1.61 12.70 -18.83
CA ALA A 231 -1.21 12.17 -20.13
C ALA A 231 0.11 12.75 -20.64
N GLU A 232 0.30 14.09 -20.47
CA GLU A 232 1.43 14.83 -21.02
C GLU A 232 2.61 14.98 -20.03
N GLN A 233 2.56 14.33 -18.87
CA GLN A 233 3.60 14.41 -17.85
C GLN A 233 4.22 13.05 -17.57
N VAL A 234 5.27 13.00 -16.78
CA VAL A 234 5.87 11.74 -16.32
C VAL A 234 4.87 10.93 -15.47
N GLY A 235 5.00 9.62 -15.53
CA GLY A 235 4.22 8.70 -14.69
C GLY A 235 4.89 8.45 -13.35
N ASN A 236 4.22 7.66 -12.51
CA ASN A 236 4.79 7.13 -11.26
C ASN A 236 5.36 5.74 -11.51
N GLY A 237 6.62 5.54 -11.19
CA GLY A 237 7.26 4.24 -11.10
C GLY A 237 6.90 3.50 -9.81
N MET A 238 7.06 2.20 -9.86
CA MET A 238 7.17 1.34 -8.70
C MET A 238 8.31 0.35 -8.99
N HIS A 239 9.50 0.67 -8.51
CA HIS A 239 10.66 -0.15 -8.74
C HIS A 239 10.77 -1.23 -7.66
N ILE A 240 11.18 -2.42 -8.09
CA ILE A 240 11.48 -3.53 -7.19
C ILE A 240 12.95 -3.90 -7.39
N HIS A 241 13.76 -3.62 -6.38
CA HIS A 241 15.13 -4.13 -6.31
C HIS A 241 15.10 -5.57 -5.85
N PHE A 242 15.87 -6.40 -6.53
CA PHE A 242 15.88 -7.83 -6.28
C PHE A 242 17.31 -8.37 -6.36
N SER A 243 17.71 -9.10 -5.33
CA SER A 243 18.95 -9.88 -5.33
C SER A 243 18.74 -11.23 -4.65
N LEU A 244 19.71 -12.12 -4.76
CA LEU A 244 19.68 -13.44 -4.14
C LEU A 244 20.91 -13.64 -3.24
N LEU A 245 20.68 -14.19 -2.07
CA LEU A 245 21.67 -14.69 -1.13
C LEU A 245 21.66 -16.21 -1.14
#